data_8012bbee41c54e02ea4e87e1f6757e11
#
_entry.id   8012bbee41c54e02ea4e87e1f6757e11
#
_cell.length_a   1.000
_cell.length_b   1.000
_cell.length_c   1.000
_cell.angle_alpha   90.00
_cell.angle_beta   90.00
_cell.angle_gamma   90.00
#
_symmetry.space_group_name_H-M   'P 1'
#
loop_
_entity.id
_entity.type
_entity.pdbx_description
1 polymer ?
#
loop_
_entity_poly.entity_id
_entity_poly.type
_entity_poly.pdbx_seq_one_letter_code
_entity_poly.pdbx_strand_id
1 'polypeptide(L)'
;MKPVVVMTQTSNVKSDLIEIVHKPFIKIQSLEFNTQLLHDNYDWIIFSSKNAVQLFYPFFNSVNIKYVAAIGAKTAQLCQELGIKVDFIPDDYSQEGLISKLKLQNQKLLIPSSAQARPYLQRKLSQNNKVVKIDLYTPIAHRDNIHEVIKLISNNKIDALTFSSSSAVHYFFEEANLPNFYAYYAIGRQTANTIRYYGYEPKIADNQTLESLINKIIESRNYNEI
;
A
#
# COMPACT_ATOMS: atom_id res chain seq x y z
N MET A 1 27.05 13.67 -11.90
CA MET A 1 25.93 12.96 -12.59
C MET A 1 24.87 12.65 -11.55
N LYS A 2 23.56 12.76 -11.88
CA LYS A 2 22.51 12.38 -10.94
C LYS A 2 22.57 10.88 -10.68
N PRO A 3 22.37 10.40 -9.42
CA PRO A 3 22.31 8.97 -9.16
C PRO A 3 21.05 8.34 -9.76
N VAL A 4 21.19 7.16 -10.34
CA VAL A 4 20.09 6.35 -10.85
C VAL A 4 19.53 5.51 -9.72
N VAL A 5 18.28 5.78 -9.32
CA VAL A 5 17.64 5.20 -8.14
C VAL A 5 16.40 4.42 -8.52
N VAL A 6 16.35 3.15 -8.13
CA VAL A 6 15.13 2.36 -8.24
C VAL A 6 14.21 2.64 -7.07
N MET A 7 12.99 3.09 -7.37
CA MET A 7 11.91 3.36 -6.42
C MET A 7 10.85 2.25 -6.53
N THR A 8 10.66 1.47 -5.44
CA THR A 8 9.85 0.23 -5.48
C THR A 8 8.42 0.36 -4.93
N GLN A 9 8.03 1.54 -4.44
CA GLN A 9 6.67 1.81 -3.98
C GLN A 9 5.67 1.91 -5.15
N THR A 10 4.38 1.72 -4.85
CA THR A 10 3.31 1.82 -5.86
C THR A 10 2.96 3.25 -6.25
N SER A 11 3.18 4.22 -5.35
CA SER A 11 2.93 5.64 -5.64
C SER A 11 4.06 6.26 -6.45
N ASN A 12 3.71 7.12 -7.41
CA ASN A 12 4.68 7.90 -8.15
C ASN A 12 5.34 8.97 -7.25
N VAL A 13 6.60 9.25 -7.54
CA VAL A 13 7.38 10.34 -6.95
C VAL A 13 8.17 11.02 -8.06
N LYS A 14 8.40 12.33 -7.91
CA LYS A 14 9.27 13.12 -8.81
C LYS A 14 10.36 13.76 -7.97
N SER A 15 11.54 13.88 -8.55
CA SER A 15 12.67 14.57 -7.93
C SER A 15 13.62 15.08 -9.01
N ASP A 16 14.14 16.28 -8.80
CA ASP A 16 15.19 16.84 -9.66
C ASP A 16 16.60 16.46 -9.18
N LEU A 17 16.71 15.80 -8.03
CA LEU A 17 17.99 15.42 -7.40
C LEU A 17 18.53 14.09 -7.90
N ILE A 18 17.67 13.21 -8.37
CA ILE A 18 17.98 11.83 -8.77
C ILE A 18 17.35 11.49 -10.12
N GLU A 19 17.88 10.51 -10.82
CA GLU A 19 17.20 9.84 -11.93
C GLU A 19 16.39 8.68 -11.38
N ILE A 20 15.05 8.75 -11.54
CA ILE A 20 14.13 7.76 -10.97
C ILE A 20 13.82 6.66 -11.97
N VAL A 21 14.13 5.42 -11.60
CA VAL A 21 13.62 4.21 -12.23
C VAL A 21 12.49 3.67 -11.37
N HIS A 22 11.23 3.97 -11.73
CA HIS A 22 10.06 3.55 -10.95
C HIS A 22 9.65 2.13 -11.31
N LYS A 23 9.89 1.17 -10.41
CA LYS A 23 9.62 -0.26 -10.56
C LYS A 23 8.93 -0.80 -9.31
N PRO A 24 7.60 -0.67 -9.19
CA PRO A 24 6.87 -1.22 -8.05
C PRO A 24 7.09 -2.73 -7.90
N PHE A 25 7.45 -3.18 -6.68
CA PHE A 25 7.63 -4.61 -6.37
C PHE A 25 6.35 -5.30 -5.92
N ILE A 26 5.30 -4.51 -5.70
CA ILE A 26 3.97 -4.99 -5.34
C ILE A 26 3.00 -4.56 -6.41
N LYS A 27 2.18 -5.48 -6.89
CA LYS A 27 1.00 -5.21 -7.71
C LYS A 27 -0.26 -5.73 -7.02
N ILE A 28 -1.39 -5.15 -7.38
CA ILE A 28 -2.70 -5.58 -6.89
C ILE A 28 -3.27 -6.59 -7.85
N GLN A 29 -3.61 -7.77 -7.34
CA GLN A 29 -4.34 -8.80 -8.05
C GLN A 29 -5.80 -8.79 -7.61
N SER A 30 -6.72 -8.57 -8.54
CA SER A 30 -8.15 -8.72 -8.29
C SER A 30 -8.50 -10.16 -7.97
N LEU A 31 -9.45 -10.35 -7.09
CA LEU A 31 -10.00 -11.65 -6.71
C LEU A 31 -11.46 -11.73 -7.15
N GLU A 32 -11.87 -12.91 -7.58
CA GLU A 32 -13.29 -13.21 -7.78
C GLU A 32 -13.99 -13.32 -6.43
N PHE A 33 -15.24 -12.88 -6.38
CA PHE A 33 -16.08 -12.98 -5.21
C PHE A 33 -17.51 -13.37 -5.57
N ASN A 34 -18.28 -13.83 -4.60
CA ASN A 34 -19.68 -14.22 -4.81
C ASN A 34 -20.55 -12.97 -5.07
N THR A 35 -20.94 -12.76 -6.33
CA THR A 35 -21.76 -11.61 -6.76
C THR A 35 -23.20 -11.67 -6.23
N GLN A 36 -23.69 -12.79 -5.72
CA GLN A 36 -25.00 -12.86 -5.05
C GLN A 36 -25.06 -11.95 -3.83
N LEU A 37 -23.92 -11.64 -3.21
CA LEU A 37 -23.83 -10.67 -2.11
C LEU A 37 -24.24 -9.25 -2.53
N LEU A 38 -24.20 -8.93 -3.82
CA LEU A 38 -24.62 -7.63 -4.36
C LEU A 38 -26.15 -7.44 -4.38
N HIS A 39 -26.93 -8.50 -4.30
CA HIS A 39 -28.41 -8.44 -4.29
C HIS A 39 -28.99 -8.14 -2.89
N ASP A 40 -28.13 -8.11 -1.89
CA ASP A 40 -28.53 -7.78 -0.52
C ASP A 40 -28.67 -6.25 -0.31
N ASN A 41 -29.44 -5.87 0.69
CA ASN A 41 -29.51 -4.47 1.16
C ASN A 41 -28.50 -4.25 2.29
N TYR A 42 -27.73 -3.18 2.21
CA TYR A 42 -26.74 -2.82 3.24
C TYR A 42 -27.02 -1.42 3.79
N ASP A 43 -26.96 -1.30 5.12
CA ASP A 43 -27.06 0.01 5.76
C ASP A 43 -25.81 0.83 5.50
N TRP A 44 -24.64 0.19 5.50
CA TRP A 44 -23.36 0.84 5.26
C TRP A 44 -22.45 0.03 4.35
N ILE A 45 -21.72 0.73 3.49
CA ILE A 45 -20.48 0.25 2.90
C ILE A 45 -19.30 1.00 3.50
N ILE A 46 -18.21 0.29 3.83
CA ILE A 46 -17.03 0.87 4.46
C ILE A 46 -15.80 0.62 3.59
N PHE A 47 -15.27 1.67 3.00
CA PHE A 47 -14.05 1.63 2.21
C PHE A 47 -12.82 1.99 3.06
N SER A 48 -11.87 1.07 3.19
CA SER A 48 -10.63 1.28 3.95
C SER A 48 -9.43 1.65 3.07
N SER A 49 -9.56 1.66 1.75
CA SER A 49 -8.49 1.99 0.82
C SER A 49 -9.00 2.44 -0.54
N LYS A 50 -8.17 3.18 -1.29
CA LYS A 50 -8.47 3.54 -2.69
C LYS A 50 -8.64 2.32 -3.60
N ASN A 51 -7.84 1.27 -3.40
CA ASN A 51 -7.95 0.04 -4.19
C ASN A 51 -9.32 -0.62 -4.01
N ALA A 52 -9.86 -0.62 -2.78
CA ALA A 52 -11.19 -1.13 -2.52
C ALA A 52 -12.27 -0.33 -3.25
N VAL A 53 -12.15 1.01 -3.27
CA VAL A 53 -13.07 1.88 -4.02
C VAL A 53 -12.99 1.58 -5.52
N GLN A 54 -11.78 1.60 -6.10
CA GLN A 54 -11.59 1.38 -7.54
C GLN A 54 -12.12 0.03 -8.01
N LEU A 55 -11.81 -1.05 -7.27
CA LEU A 55 -12.19 -2.39 -7.66
C LEU A 55 -13.67 -2.70 -7.39
N PHE A 56 -14.30 -2.02 -6.43
CA PHE A 56 -15.72 -2.18 -6.16
C PHE A 56 -16.60 -1.25 -7.01
N TYR A 57 -16.06 -0.16 -7.53
CA TYR A 57 -16.81 0.84 -8.29
C TYR A 57 -17.67 0.28 -9.43
N PRO A 58 -17.22 -0.69 -10.25
CA PRO A 58 -18.04 -1.30 -11.29
C PRO A 58 -19.32 -1.95 -10.78
N PHE A 59 -19.35 -2.33 -9.51
CA PHE A 59 -20.47 -3.01 -8.85
C PHE A 59 -21.33 -2.06 -8.00
N PHE A 60 -20.87 -0.84 -7.77
CA PHE A 60 -21.46 0.07 -6.78
C PHE A 60 -22.95 0.33 -7.02
N ASN A 61 -23.34 0.55 -8.28
CA ASN A 61 -24.74 0.80 -8.67
C ASN A 61 -25.62 -0.46 -8.68
N SER A 62 -25.04 -1.64 -8.53
CA SER A 62 -25.77 -2.92 -8.45
C SER A 62 -26.13 -3.33 -7.04
N VAL A 63 -25.70 -2.54 -6.04
CA VAL A 63 -25.92 -2.83 -4.61
C VAL A 63 -26.77 -1.73 -4.00
N ASN A 64 -27.77 -2.13 -3.21
CA ASN A 64 -28.54 -1.16 -2.43
C ASN A 64 -27.80 -0.81 -1.13
N ILE A 65 -27.25 0.41 -1.09
CA ILE A 65 -26.43 0.94 0.01
C ILE A 65 -27.05 2.25 0.50
N LYS A 66 -27.27 2.35 1.80
CA LYS A 66 -27.89 3.53 2.42
C LYS A 66 -26.86 4.61 2.77
N TYR A 67 -25.71 4.22 3.32
CA TYR A 67 -24.65 5.13 3.74
C TYR A 67 -23.27 4.61 3.35
N VAL A 68 -22.33 5.54 3.12
CA VAL A 68 -20.95 5.27 2.75
C VAL A 68 -19.99 5.85 3.76
N ALA A 69 -19.09 5.02 4.29
CA ALA A 69 -17.97 5.44 5.12
C ALA A 69 -16.63 5.19 4.40
N ALA A 70 -15.69 6.12 4.52
CA ALA A 70 -14.34 5.98 4.00
C ALA A 70 -13.31 6.23 5.10
N ILE A 71 -12.34 5.31 5.24
CA ILE A 71 -11.22 5.48 6.17
C ILE A 71 -10.10 6.23 5.45
N GLY A 72 -9.94 7.51 5.79
CA GLY A 72 -8.88 8.36 5.26
C GLY A 72 -9.28 9.26 4.10
N ALA A 73 -8.71 10.49 4.13
CA ALA A 73 -9.04 11.57 3.21
C ALA A 73 -8.87 11.18 1.73
N LYS A 74 -7.77 10.48 1.38
CA LYS A 74 -7.49 10.06 -0.01
C LYS A 74 -8.49 9.03 -0.54
N THR A 75 -9.07 8.19 0.35
CA THR A 75 -10.12 7.23 -0.01
C THR A 75 -11.45 7.96 -0.24
N ALA A 76 -11.79 8.90 0.65
CA ALA A 76 -12.98 9.72 0.52
C ALA A 76 -12.93 10.61 -0.73
N GLN A 77 -11.78 11.21 -1.02
CA GLN A 77 -11.57 12.00 -2.23
C GLN A 77 -11.84 11.17 -3.49
N LEU A 78 -11.29 9.96 -3.57
CA LEU A 78 -11.54 9.07 -4.71
C LEU A 78 -13.03 8.69 -4.83
N CYS A 79 -13.73 8.44 -3.72
CA CYS A 79 -15.18 8.24 -3.75
C CYS A 79 -15.89 9.43 -4.40
N GLN A 80 -15.55 10.65 -3.99
CA GLN A 80 -16.15 11.90 -4.54
C GLN A 80 -15.83 12.09 -6.03
N GLU A 81 -14.58 11.82 -6.45
CA GLU A 81 -14.16 11.87 -7.87
C GLU A 81 -14.96 10.89 -8.73
N LEU A 82 -15.42 9.79 -8.17
CA LEU A 82 -16.25 8.78 -8.82
C LEU A 82 -17.76 9.01 -8.64
N GLY A 83 -18.16 10.14 -8.06
CA GLY A 83 -19.57 10.48 -7.83
C GLY A 83 -20.22 9.75 -6.65
N ILE A 84 -19.45 9.09 -5.80
CA ILE A 84 -19.94 8.42 -4.58
C ILE A 84 -19.96 9.43 -3.43
N LYS A 85 -21.14 9.72 -2.90
CA LYS A 85 -21.29 10.55 -1.71
C LYS A 85 -20.76 9.79 -0.49
N VAL A 86 -19.83 10.38 0.25
CA VAL A 86 -19.33 9.83 1.52
C VAL A 86 -20.06 10.51 2.67
N ASP A 87 -20.70 9.73 3.53
CA ASP A 87 -21.49 10.20 4.67
C ASP A 87 -20.66 10.27 5.96
N PHE A 88 -19.56 9.49 6.05
CA PHE A 88 -18.71 9.49 7.24
C PHE A 88 -17.23 9.28 6.91
N ILE A 89 -16.38 10.09 7.55
CA ILE A 89 -14.90 9.99 7.51
C ILE A 89 -14.42 10.19 8.95
N PRO A 90 -13.61 9.29 9.54
CA PRO A 90 -13.05 9.50 10.87
C PRO A 90 -11.94 10.55 10.85
N ASP A 91 -11.78 11.29 11.94
CA ASP A 91 -10.78 12.37 12.05
C ASP A 91 -9.34 11.84 12.06
N ASP A 92 -9.09 10.67 12.65
CA ASP A 92 -7.75 10.06 12.77
C ASP A 92 -7.39 9.10 11.64
N TYR A 93 -8.24 8.99 10.61
CA TYR A 93 -8.03 8.18 9.41
C TYR A 93 -7.61 6.72 9.67
N SER A 94 -8.04 6.15 10.79
CA SER A 94 -7.74 4.76 11.19
C SER A 94 -8.99 3.90 11.33
N GLN A 95 -8.81 2.57 11.36
CA GLN A 95 -9.89 1.62 11.69
C GLN A 95 -10.40 1.86 13.12
N GLU A 96 -9.49 2.18 14.02
CA GLU A 96 -9.72 2.50 15.41
C GLU A 96 -10.60 3.76 15.54
N GLY A 97 -10.28 4.81 14.78
CA GLY A 97 -11.05 6.04 14.75
C GLY A 97 -12.44 5.86 14.18
N LEU A 98 -12.58 5.09 13.10
CA LEU A 98 -13.90 4.76 12.57
C LEU A 98 -14.75 4.08 13.64
N ILE A 99 -14.23 3.05 14.32
CA ILE A 99 -14.95 2.30 15.33
C ILE A 99 -15.29 3.17 16.55
N SER A 100 -14.39 4.07 16.96
CA SER A 100 -14.60 4.94 18.11
C SER A 100 -15.72 5.96 17.90
N LYS A 101 -15.86 6.46 16.69
CA LYS A 101 -16.79 7.53 16.31
C LYS A 101 -18.08 7.02 15.71
N LEU A 102 -18.03 6.03 14.83
CA LEU A 102 -19.20 5.48 14.15
C LEU A 102 -19.80 4.32 15.00
N LYS A 103 -20.74 4.64 15.87
CA LYS A 103 -21.38 3.70 16.79
C LYS A 103 -22.53 2.96 16.10
N LEU A 104 -22.21 1.91 15.36
CA LEU A 104 -23.20 1.09 14.64
C LEU A 104 -23.69 -0.07 15.50
N GLN A 105 -25.03 -0.27 15.49
CA GLN A 105 -25.68 -1.40 16.17
C GLN A 105 -26.82 -1.94 15.30
N ASN A 106 -26.95 -3.26 15.23
CA ASN A 106 -27.97 -3.96 14.47
C ASN A 106 -28.04 -3.56 12.99
N GLN A 107 -26.90 -3.18 12.40
CA GLN A 107 -26.77 -2.78 10.99
C GLN A 107 -26.21 -3.93 10.17
N LYS A 108 -26.51 -3.94 8.85
CA LYS A 108 -25.86 -4.80 7.87
C LYS A 108 -24.80 -4.02 7.12
N LEU A 109 -23.55 -4.46 7.25
CA LEU A 109 -22.38 -3.74 6.78
C LEU A 109 -21.68 -4.52 5.66
N LEU A 110 -21.28 -3.83 4.59
CA LEU A 110 -20.45 -4.37 3.52
C LEU A 110 -19.04 -3.77 3.63
N ILE A 111 -18.01 -4.62 3.63
CA ILE A 111 -16.61 -4.21 3.72
C ILE A 111 -15.82 -4.81 2.54
N PRO A 112 -15.81 -4.14 1.38
CA PRO A 112 -14.91 -4.51 0.30
C PRO A 112 -13.47 -4.16 0.70
N SER A 113 -12.55 -5.12 0.64
CA SER A 113 -11.19 -4.91 1.13
C SER A 113 -10.16 -5.87 0.52
N SER A 114 -8.90 -5.71 0.92
CA SER A 114 -7.86 -6.71 0.66
C SER A 114 -8.13 -8.01 1.44
N ALA A 115 -7.82 -9.16 0.84
CA ALA A 115 -7.80 -10.44 1.54
C ALA A 115 -6.82 -10.43 2.72
N GLN A 116 -5.73 -9.66 2.61
CA GLN A 116 -4.72 -9.49 3.67
C GLN A 116 -5.02 -8.32 4.63
N ALA A 117 -6.21 -7.72 4.57
CA ALA A 117 -6.57 -6.63 5.48
C ALA A 117 -6.57 -7.13 6.94
N ARG A 118 -6.12 -6.25 7.86
CA ARG A 118 -6.16 -6.55 9.30
C ARG A 118 -7.60 -6.94 9.70
N PRO A 119 -7.80 -8.04 10.43
CA PRO A 119 -9.14 -8.49 10.81
C PRO A 119 -9.82 -7.62 11.87
N TYR A 120 -9.14 -6.58 12.36
CA TYR A 120 -9.58 -5.74 13.46
C TYR A 120 -10.92 -5.07 13.19
N LEU A 121 -11.07 -4.39 12.05
CA LEU A 121 -12.30 -3.69 11.66
C LEU A 121 -13.50 -4.66 11.61
N GLN A 122 -13.35 -5.75 10.85
CA GLN A 122 -14.39 -6.77 10.72
C GLN A 122 -14.75 -7.35 12.10
N ARG A 123 -13.76 -7.77 12.88
CA ARG A 123 -13.98 -8.39 14.19
C ARG A 123 -14.72 -7.46 15.16
N LYS A 124 -14.35 -6.18 15.20
CA LYS A 124 -14.98 -5.21 16.11
C LYS A 124 -16.40 -4.88 15.69
N LEU A 125 -16.64 -4.66 14.40
CA LEU A 125 -17.99 -4.34 13.91
C LEU A 125 -18.93 -5.54 14.02
N SER A 126 -18.43 -6.77 13.84
CA SER A 126 -19.26 -8.01 13.98
C SER A 126 -19.77 -8.27 15.39
N GLN A 127 -19.27 -7.57 16.41
CA GLN A 127 -19.78 -7.73 17.78
C GLN A 127 -21.25 -7.29 17.91
N ASN A 128 -21.66 -6.26 17.15
CA ASN A 128 -23.00 -5.67 17.27
C ASN A 128 -23.72 -5.50 15.92
N ASN A 129 -23.15 -6.03 14.82
CA ASN A 129 -23.68 -5.85 13.47
C ASN A 129 -23.50 -7.12 12.62
N LYS A 130 -24.28 -7.22 11.54
CA LYS A 130 -24.08 -8.25 10.51
C LYS A 130 -23.04 -7.73 9.50
N VAL A 131 -21.81 -8.23 9.54
CA VAL A 131 -20.73 -7.79 8.66
C VAL A 131 -20.49 -8.79 7.53
N VAL A 132 -20.54 -8.31 6.30
CA VAL A 132 -20.16 -9.03 5.10
C VAL A 132 -18.86 -8.42 4.57
N LYS A 133 -17.76 -9.16 4.65
CA LYS A 133 -16.47 -8.78 4.06
C LYS A 133 -16.37 -9.41 2.67
N ILE A 134 -15.96 -8.63 1.69
CA ILE A 134 -15.59 -9.10 0.35
C ILE A 134 -14.09 -8.95 0.17
N ASP A 135 -13.41 -10.05 -0.10
CA ASP A 135 -12.00 -10.06 -0.50
C ASP A 135 -11.90 -9.73 -1.98
N LEU A 136 -11.70 -8.44 -2.29
CA LEU A 136 -11.67 -7.93 -3.67
C LEU A 136 -10.31 -8.09 -4.34
N TYR A 137 -9.24 -8.11 -3.54
CA TYR A 137 -7.89 -8.12 -4.06
C TYR A 137 -6.89 -8.62 -3.02
N THR A 138 -5.73 -8.98 -3.52
CA THR A 138 -4.55 -9.24 -2.69
C THR A 138 -3.31 -8.56 -3.28
N PRO A 139 -2.43 -7.98 -2.46
CA PRO A 139 -1.12 -7.57 -2.92
C PRO A 139 -0.26 -8.80 -3.19
N ILE A 140 0.39 -8.82 -4.35
CA ILE A 140 1.32 -9.88 -4.77
C ILE A 140 2.64 -9.30 -5.27
N ALA A 141 3.67 -10.13 -5.35
CA ALA A 141 4.93 -9.76 -5.97
C ALA A 141 4.76 -9.37 -7.45
N HIS A 142 5.39 -8.26 -7.84
CA HIS A 142 5.51 -7.88 -9.25
C HIS A 142 6.81 -8.46 -9.82
N ARG A 143 6.82 -9.76 -10.09
CA ARG A 143 8.04 -10.54 -10.45
C ARG A 143 8.78 -9.96 -11.65
N ASP A 144 8.07 -9.49 -12.69
CA ASP A 144 8.68 -8.90 -13.88
C ASP A 144 9.53 -7.68 -13.52
N ASN A 145 9.02 -6.76 -12.68
CA ASN A 145 9.76 -5.60 -12.21
C ASN A 145 10.95 -6.01 -11.33
N ILE A 146 10.78 -7.01 -10.47
CA ILE A 146 11.86 -7.53 -9.63
C ILE A 146 12.98 -8.09 -10.47
N HIS A 147 12.68 -8.95 -11.46
CA HIS A 147 13.67 -9.53 -12.36
C HIS A 147 14.38 -8.47 -13.21
N GLU A 148 13.66 -7.44 -13.66
CA GLU A 148 14.26 -6.33 -14.39
C GLU A 148 15.26 -5.55 -13.52
N VAL A 149 14.88 -5.28 -12.25
CA VAL A 149 15.76 -4.59 -11.30
C VAL A 149 17.00 -5.43 -10.97
N ILE A 150 16.85 -6.75 -10.80
CA ILE A 150 17.99 -7.66 -10.62
C ILE A 150 18.97 -7.55 -11.80
N LYS A 151 18.46 -7.51 -13.05
CA LYS A 151 19.29 -7.31 -14.25
C LYS A 151 19.98 -5.93 -14.27
N LEU A 152 19.28 -4.88 -13.85
CA LEU A 152 19.87 -3.54 -13.75
C LEU A 152 21.01 -3.49 -12.74
N ILE A 153 20.85 -4.14 -11.58
CA ILE A 153 21.89 -4.26 -10.56
C ILE A 153 23.10 -5.05 -11.11
N SER A 154 22.85 -6.22 -11.69
CA SER A 154 23.91 -7.08 -12.25
C SER A 154 24.72 -6.41 -13.35
N ASN A 155 24.13 -5.45 -14.06
CA ASN A 155 24.78 -4.66 -15.12
C ASN A 155 25.33 -3.31 -14.62
N ASN A 156 25.36 -3.06 -13.30
CA ASN A 156 25.81 -1.80 -12.69
C ASN A 156 25.09 -0.56 -13.27
N LYS A 157 23.78 -0.67 -13.51
CA LYS A 157 22.96 0.40 -14.12
C LYS A 157 22.20 1.24 -13.10
N ILE A 158 22.30 0.93 -11.82
CA ILE A 158 21.66 1.67 -10.73
C ILE A 158 22.64 1.92 -9.59
N ASP A 159 22.46 3.05 -8.92
CA ASP A 159 23.27 3.46 -7.79
C ASP A 159 22.60 3.13 -6.44
N ALA A 160 21.28 3.00 -6.41
CA ALA A 160 20.55 2.72 -5.18
C ALA A 160 19.22 1.98 -5.44
N LEU A 161 18.84 1.12 -4.49
CA LEU A 161 17.55 0.44 -4.45
C LEU A 161 16.82 0.81 -3.16
N THR A 162 15.58 1.31 -3.29
CA THR A 162 14.78 1.75 -2.16
C THR A 162 13.66 0.78 -1.83
N PHE A 163 13.30 0.68 -0.55
CA PHE A 163 12.18 -0.11 -0.07
C PHE A 163 11.28 0.72 0.85
N SER A 164 9.99 0.73 0.56
CA SER A 164 8.96 1.40 1.36
C SER A 164 8.11 0.46 2.20
N SER A 165 8.34 -0.86 2.12
CA SER A 165 7.64 -1.86 2.93
C SER A 165 8.43 -3.15 3.09
N SER A 166 8.21 -3.85 4.19
CA SER A 166 8.80 -5.18 4.45
C SER A 166 8.36 -6.22 3.42
N SER A 167 7.13 -6.16 2.92
CA SER A 167 6.66 -7.10 1.89
C SER A 167 7.45 -6.98 0.59
N ALA A 168 7.78 -5.74 0.17
CA ALA A 168 8.60 -5.51 -1.01
C ALA A 168 10.03 -6.07 -0.82
N VAL A 169 10.58 -5.98 0.39
CA VAL A 169 11.88 -6.58 0.74
C VAL A 169 11.82 -8.09 0.61
N HIS A 170 10.82 -8.74 1.21
CA HIS A 170 10.67 -10.20 1.11
C HIS A 170 10.56 -10.64 -0.34
N TYR A 171 9.68 -10.05 -1.13
CA TYR A 171 9.52 -10.40 -2.54
C TYR A 171 10.79 -10.24 -3.38
N PHE A 172 11.61 -9.24 -3.05
CA PHE A 172 12.88 -9.03 -3.75
C PHE A 172 13.91 -10.10 -3.38
N PHE A 173 14.16 -10.32 -2.09
CA PHE A 173 15.20 -11.25 -1.63
C PHE A 173 14.82 -12.72 -1.78
N GLU A 174 13.55 -13.06 -1.97
CA GLU A 174 13.13 -14.41 -2.38
C GLU A 174 13.61 -14.75 -3.80
N GLU A 175 13.81 -13.76 -4.66
CA GLU A 175 14.22 -13.92 -6.07
C GLU A 175 15.70 -13.53 -6.29
N ALA A 176 16.26 -12.65 -5.45
CA ALA A 176 17.57 -12.03 -5.67
C ALA A 176 18.66 -12.67 -4.79
N ASN A 177 19.77 -13.02 -5.44
CA ASN A 177 21.03 -13.31 -4.76
C ASN A 177 22.11 -12.40 -5.39
N LEU A 178 22.39 -11.25 -4.75
CA LEU A 178 23.24 -10.17 -5.27
C LEU A 178 24.37 -9.87 -4.27
N PRO A 179 25.40 -10.70 -4.16
CA PRO A 179 26.43 -10.60 -3.13
C PRO A 179 27.25 -9.30 -3.18
N ASN A 180 27.25 -8.60 -4.31
CA ASN A 180 28.08 -7.40 -4.53
C ASN A 180 27.28 -6.11 -4.58
N PHE A 181 26.00 -6.08 -4.18
CA PHE A 181 25.20 -4.87 -4.12
C PHE A 181 24.79 -4.58 -2.69
N TYR A 182 25.11 -3.39 -2.20
CA TYR A 182 24.91 -2.98 -0.80
C TYR A 182 24.17 -1.66 -0.67
N ALA A 183 23.82 -0.99 -1.76
CA ALA A 183 23.18 0.33 -1.74
C ALA A 183 21.66 0.23 -1.52
N TYR A 184 21.25 -0.40 -0.43
CA TYR A 184 19.86 -0.54 -0.01
C TYR A 184 19.44 0.61 0.90
N TYR A 185 18.23 1.14 0.65
CA TYR A 185 17.64 2.23 1.41
C TYR A 185 16.23 1.86 1.87
N ALA A 186 15.96 2.07 3.16
CA ALA A 186 14.67 1.77 3.78
C ALA A 186 13.95 3.06 4.21
N ILE A 187 12.64 3.13 3.96
CA ILE A 187 11.80 4.26 4.38
C ILE A 187 11.68 4.38 5.90
N GLY A 188 11.92 3.30 6.65
CA GLY A 188 11.81 3.29 8.10
C GLY A 188 12.38 2.02 8.73
N ARG A 189 12.40 2.00 10.06
CA ARG A 189 13.06 0.96 10.88
C ARG A 189 12.52 -0.45 10.62
N GLN A 190 11.20 -0.62 10.46
CA GLN A 190 10.61 -1.93 10.22
C GLN A 190 11.11 -2.53 8.89
N THR A 191 11.11 -1.75 7.82
CA THR A 191 11.64 -2.14 6.51
C THR A 191 13.14 -2.44 6.58
N ALA A 192 13.90 -1.62 7.31
CA ALA A 192 15.33 -1.82 7.52
C ALA A 192 15.63 -3.15 8.25
N ASN A 193 14.87 -3.47 9.30
CA ASN A 193 15.04 -4.74 10.02
C ASN A 193 14.75 -5.95 9.12
N THR A 194 13.83 -5.81 8.16
CA THR A 194 13.59 -6.87 7.17
C THR A 194 14.78 -7.03 6.22
N ILE A 195 15.42 -5.94 5.79
CA ILE A 195 16.65 -6.01 4.96
C ILE A 195 17.79 -6.67 5.75
N ARG A 196 17.96 -6.33 7.05
CA ARG A 196 18.95 -6.94 7.93
C ARG A 196 18.74 -8.43 8.12
N TYR A 197 17.49 -8.90 8.16
CA TYR A 197 17.17 -10.33 8.21
C TYR A 197 17.78 -11.10 7.03
N TYR A 198 17.93 -10.47 5.85
CA TYR A 198 18.61 -11.03 4.69
C TYR A 198 20.12 -10.79 4.65
N GLY A 199 20.71 -10.26 5.73
CA GLY A 199 22.16 -10.10 5.89
C GLY A 199 22.73 -8.79 5.31
N TYR A 200 21.91 -7.79 4.99
CA TYR A 200 22.36 -6.52 4.45
C TYR A 200 22.10 -5.37 5.43
N GLU A 201 22.99 -4.37 5.45
CA GLU A 201 22.80 -3.16 6.27
C GLU A 201 22.28 -2.00 5.41
N PRO A 202 20.99 -1.62 5.53
CA PRO A 202 20.43 -0.51 4.75
C PRO A 202 20.68 0.82 5.42
N LYS A 203 20.69 1.90 4.63
CA LYS A 203 20.54 3.27 5.11
C LYS A 203 19.06 3.58 5.32
N ILE A 204 18.72 4.28 6.41
CA ILE A 204 17.33 4.52 6.80
C ILE A 204 17.01 6.01 6.62
N ALA A 205 15.89 6.33 6.02
CA ALA A 205 15.38 7.70 5.93
C ALA A 205 15.10 8.27 7.33
N ASP A 206 15.41 9.53 7.54
CA ASP A 206 15.24 10.19 8.85
C ASP A 206 13.74 10.31 9.22
N ASN A 207 12.88 10.51 8.21
CA ASN A 207 11.43 10.46 8.33
C ASN A 207 10.84 9.44 7.37
N GLN A 208 9.67 8.87 7.68
CA GLN A 208 9.02 7.87 6.84
C GLN A 208 8.29 8.50 5.62
N THR A 209 9.04 9.26 4.83
CA THR A 209 8.57 9.91 3.60
C THR A 209 9.50 9.58 2.42
N LEU A 210 8.96 9.62 1.20
CA LEU A 210 9.77 9.39 -0.01
C LEU A 210 10.80 10.50 -0.22
N GLU A 211 10.47 11.73 0.17
CA GLU A 211 11.38 12.87 0.12
C GLU A 211 12.59 12.65 1.05
N SER A 212 12.36 12.27 2.31
CA SER A 212 13.42 11.94 3.25
C SER A 212 14.27 10.77 2.79
N LEU A 213 13.68 9.78 2.12
CA LEU A 213 14.39 8.66 1.54
C LEU A 213 15.34 9.11 0.40
N ILE A 214 14.88 10.02 -0.46
CA ILE A 214 15.71 10.61 -1.54
C ILE A 214 16.85 11.44 -0.94
N ASN A 215 16.56 12.28 0.06
CA ASN A 215 17.59 13.09 0.74
C ASN A 215 18.67 12.19 1.35
N LYS A 216 18.30 11.07 1.98
CA LYS A 216 19.25 10.12 2.56
C LYS A 216 20.19 9.50 1.52
N ILE A 217 19.71 9.29 0.30
CA ILE A 217 20.55 8.79 -0.81
C ILE A 217 21.61 9.83 -1.18
N ILE A 218 21.20 11.09 -1.34
CA ILE A 218 22.10 12.19 -1.69
C ILE A 218 23.16 12.44 -0.61
N GLU A 219 22.74 12.53 0.66
CA GLU A 219 23.66 12.69 1.80
C GLU A 219 24.71 11.58 1.82
N SER A 220 24.28 10.33 1.63
CA SER A 220 25.16 9.18 1.71
C SER A 220 26.21 9.12 0.60
N ARG A 221 25.99 9.77 -0.53
CA ARG A 221 26.99 9.88 -1.62
C ARG A 221 28.05 10.91 -1.32
N ASN A 222 27.64 12.06 -0.77
CA ASN A 222 28.55 13.15 -0.43
C ASN A 222 29.61 12.73 0.61
N TYR A 223 29.27 11.76 1.48
CA TYR A 223 30.23 11.18 2.45
C TYR A 223 31.22 10.20 1.84
N ASN A 224 30.92 9.63 0.67
CA ASN A 224 31.82 8.65 0.01
C ASN A 224 32.76 9.31 -1.02
N GLU A 225 32.62 10.62 -1.28
CA GLU A 225 33.47 11.39 -2.19
C GLU A 225 34.55 12.20 -1.46
N ILE A 226 34.66 12.04 -0.11
CA ILE A 226 35.72 12.62 0.76
C ILE A 226 36.64 11.50 1.22
#